data_96504f9e3e4ce85960d0fda2f6415ee5
#
_entry.id   96504f9e3e4ce85960d0fda2f6415ee5
#
_cell.length_a   1.000
_cell.length_b   1.000
_cell.length_c   1.000
_cell.angle_alpha   90.00
_cell.angle_beta   90.00
_cell.angle_gamma   90.00
#
_symmetry.space_group_name_H-M   'P 1'
#
loop_
_entity.id
_entity.type
_entity.pdbx_description
1 polymer ?
#
loop_
_entity_poly.entity_id
_entity_poly.type
_entity_poly.pdbx_seq_one_letter_code
_entity_poly.pdbx_strand_id
1 'polypeptide(L)'
;MLFYTRERWKQLHRLQRVVLWMLGFALLIGLIYAVASRTESHTEASHSVESHAATSLESNVTPPPLPPNPVIDPEEGEDNAQNPEEEEKKGGDQIIPPPELPVKKNARQEAVISAMKHAWRGYKAFAWGHDHLKPISRSLEDWLHLGLTLIDALDTLWIMDLKEEFAEAQEWVATQLNFNINQDVNLFETTIRVLGGLLSSYHLTKEQVFLDKAIDLADRLLAAFNSGSGVPFADVNLYSRRASKPKWGPDSSTSEVTTIQLEFRDLSRITGNPIYENKAGFVTDHIHKLPKTDGLVPIFINAQTGQWRHRSTITLRRGTRHYEYLIKQWIQTGRTKDFLRDDYNESISGMEHHLAARTEPNNLLFFGELHGSTKNFVNKMDELTCFLPGSLILGVHYGMPKHHKRIAEELMYTCTQTWLRQPTNLAPEITYYNTQPSSMNEDFFVKSNDAHYLLRPETIESLWYMYHLTGNKTYQDWGWQMFQGIETHCKVEWGYTSIGNVKSSVSTKPKDKMESFFLGETLKYLYLLFMDDQSIYSVDKWVFNTEGHPLPIYTH
;
A
#
# COMPACT_ATOMS: atom_id res chain seq x y z
N MET A 1 38.45 -29.38 0.05
CA MET A 1 37.01 -29.38 -0.36
C MET A 1 36.71 -28.48 -1.60
N LEU A 2 37.71 -27.89 -2.23
CA LEU A 2 37.57 -26.89 -3.30
C LEU A 2 37.57 -27.45 -4.75
N PHE A 3 37.45 -28.76 -4.95
CA PHE A 3 37.59 -29.36 -6.30
C PHE A 3 36.48 -30.33 -6.72
N TYR A 4 35.28 -30.27 -6.09
CA TYR A 4 34.14 -30.98 -6.66
C TYR A 4 33.41 -30.05 -7.62
N THR A 5 33.56 -30.29 -8.93
CA THR A 5 32.81 -29.56 -9.96
C THR A 5 31.30 -29.84 -9.82
N ARG A 6 30.47 -28.89 -10.22
CA ARG A 6 28.98 -28.95 -10.16
C ARG A 6 28.42 -30.26 -10.76
N GLU A 7 29.13 -30.85 -11.69
CA GLU A 7 28.76 -32.11 -12.36
C GLU A 7 28.98 -33.34 -11.49
N ARG A 8 30.11 -33.43 -10.79
CA ARG A 8 30.38 -34.52 -9.86
C ARG A 8 29.49 -34.49 -8.61
N TRP A 9 29.09 -33.28 -8.18
CA TRP A 9 28.13 -33.13 -7.08
C TRP A 9 26.77 -33.72 -7.43
N LYS A 10 26.29 -33.63 -8.68
CA LYS A 10 25.02 -34.21 -9.17
C LYS A 10 25.06 -35.76 -9.19
N GLN A 11 26.22 -36.36 -9.31
CA GLN A 11 26.40 -37.82 -9.38
C GLN A 11 26.42 -38.49 -8.00
N LEU A 12 26.58 -37.73 -6.90
CA LEU A 12 26.58 -38.28 -5.55
C LEU A 12 25.17 -38.69 -5.09
N HIS A 13 25.08 -39.86 -4.44
CA HIS A 13 23.84 -40.31 -3.82
C HIS A 13 23.41 -39.34 -2.70
N ARG A 14 22.09 -39.22 -2.47
CA ARG A 14 21.53 -38.26 -1.52
C ARG A 14 22.18 -38.34 -0.13
N LEU A 15 22.45 -39.53 0.36
CA LEU A 15 23.13 -39.77 1.63
C LEU A 15 24.56 -39.21 1.66
N GLN A 16 25.32 -39.39 0.58
CA GLN A 16 26.69 -38.90 0.46
C GLN A 16 26.77 -37.37 0.48
N ARG A 17 25.79 -36.70 -0.12
CA ARG A 17 25.67 -35.24 -0.06
C ARG A 17 25.41 -34.75 1.36
N VAL A 18 24.52 -35.43 2.11
CA VAL A 18 24.22 -35.09 3.51
C VAL A 18 25.45 -35.26 4.39
N VAL A 19 26.19 -36.34 4.22
CA VAL A 19 27.44 -36.57 5.00
C VAL A 19 28.48 -35.49 4.70
N LEU A 20 28.67 -35.13 3.44
CA LEU A 20 29.60 -34.05 3.05
C LEU A 20 29.18 -32.68 3.59
N TRP A 21 27.87 -32.41 3.64
CA TRP A 21 27.33 -31.20 4.27
C TRP A 21 27.58 -31.16 5.78
N MET A 22 27.35 -32.29 6.47
CA MET A 22 27.60 -32.37 7.92
C MET A 22 29.09 -32.23 8.26
N LEU A 23 29.99 -32.82 7.47
CA LEU A 23 31.44 -32.65 7.64
C LEU A 23 31.89 -31.22 7.37
N GLY A 24 31.30 -30.53 6.35
CA GLY A 24 31.57 -29.12 6.08
C GLY A 24 31.12 -28.22 7.21
N PHE A 25 29.94 -28.50 7.79
CA PHE A 25 29.38 -27.74 8.90
C PHE A 25 30.21 -27.93 10.20
N ALA A 26 30.65 -29.15 10.49
CA ALA A 26 31.52 -29.45 11.65
C ALA A 26 32.88 -28.73 11.54
N LEU A 27 33.48 -28.69 10.34
CA LEU A 27 34.71 -27.92 10.08
C LEU A 27 34.51 -26.41 10.26
N LEU A 28 33.36 -25.88 9.84
CA LEU A 28 33.04 -24.46 10.02
C LEU A 28 32.90 -24.11 11.50
N ILE A 29 32.20 -24.95 12.28
CA ILE A 29 32.06 -24.76 13.73
C ILE A 29 33.44 -24.82 14.42
N GLY A 30 34.29 -25.78 14.04
CA GLY A 30 35.65 -25.88 14.56
C GLY A 30 36.50 -24.63 14.25
N LEU A 31 36.34 -24.05 13.07
CA LEU A 31 37.03 -22.83 12.68
C LEU A 31 36.53 -21.60 13.47
N ILE A 32 35.24 -21.50 13.69
CA ILE A 32 34.64 -20.44 14.52
C ILE A 32 35.12 -20.54 15.97
N TYR A 33 35.16 -21.75 16.51
CA TYR A 33 35.68 -21.99 17.87
C TYR A 33 37.16 -21.64 18.00
N ALA A 34 37.97 -21.98 17.01
CA ALA A 34 39.40 -21.64 16.98
C ALA A 34 39.66 -20.13 16.83
N VAL A 35 38.76 -19.40 16.15
CA VAL A 35 38.85 -17.94 16.06
C VAL A 35 38.38 -17.29 17.38
N ALA A 36 37.31 -17.79 17.98
CA ALA A 36 36.81 -17.29 19.25
C ALA A 36 37.80 -17.49 20.40
N SER A 37 38.46 -18.67 20.48
CA SER A 37 39.49 -18.94 21.49
C SER A 37 40.78 -18.14 21.31
N ARG A 38 41.06 -17.63 20.09
CA ARG A 38 42.18 -16.69 19.85
C ARG A 38 41.84 -15.26 20.28
N THR A 39 40.57 -14.88 20.25
CA THR A 39 40.15 -13.54 20.71
C THR A 39 40.12 -13.43 22.23
N GLU A 40 39.85 -14.52 22.97
CA GLU A 40 39.91 -14.53 24.43
C GLU A 40 41.35 -14.42 24.98
N SER A 41 42.34 -14.95 24.25
CA SER A 41 43.76 -14.85 24.68
C SER A 41 44.40 -13.48 24.45
N HIS A 42 43.76 -12.55 23.77
CA HIS A 42 44.23 -11.17 23.55
C HIS A 42 43.58 -10.14 24.46
N THR A 43 42.56 -10.51 25.25
CA THR A 43 41.82 -9.58 26.12
C THR A 43 42.36 -9.53 27.56
N GLU A 44 43.25 -10.42 27.96
CA GLU A 44 43.87 -10.41 29.32
C GLU A 44 45.14 -9.59 29.47
N ALA A 45 45.64 -8.93 28.40
CA ALA A 45 46.94 -8.23 28.42
C ALA A 45 46.87 -6.69 28.39
N SER A 46 45.70 -6.06 28.63
CA SER A 46 45.64 -4.60 28.63
C SER A 46 44.60 -4.04 29.63
N HIS A 47 44.85 -4.27 30.91
CA HIS A 47 44.22 -3.50 31.98
C HIS A 47 45.26 -2.97 32.93
N SER A 48 45.83 -1.83 32.59
CA SER A 48 46.29 -0.80 33.53
C SER A 48 46.66 0.42 32.71
N VAL A 49 45.97 1.50 32.99
CA VAL A 49 46.39 2.90 33.02
C VAL A 49 45.28 3.83 32.48
N GLU A 50 44.86 4.71 33.41
CA GLU A 50 44.30 6.05 33.31
C GLU A 50 42.81 6.25 33.00
N SER A 51 42.11 6.51 34.10
CA SER A 51 40.87 7.32 34.17
C SER A 51 41.17 8.78 33.83
N HIS A 52 40.59 9.30 32.75
CA HIS A 52 40.23 10.71 32.66
C HIS A 52 38.79 10.86 32.19
N ALA A 53 38.06 11.59 33.03
CA ALA A 53 36.66 11.91 32.90
C ALA A 53 36.38 12.65 31.56
N ALA A 54 35.58 12.03 30.70
CA ALA A 54 34.86 12.74 29.67
C ALA A 54 33.40 12.87 30.10
N THR A 55 33.02 14.05 30.50
CA THR A 55 31.66 14.48 30.79
C THR A 55 30.85 14.37 29.51
N SER A 56 30.05 13.32 29.41
CA SER A 56 29.02 13.24 28.37
C SER A 56 27.91 14.23 28.68
N LEU A 57 27.82 15.28 27.90
CA LEU A 57 26.60 16.09 27.77
C LEU A 57 25.54 15.21 27.09
N GLU A 58 24.82 14.46 27.88
CA GLU A 58 23.50 13.95 27.46
C GLU A 58 22.57 15.17 27.34
N SER A 59 22.34 15.60 26.11
CA SER A 59 21.23 16.50 25.82
C SER A 59 19.94 15.71 26.04
N ASN A 60 19.32 15.94 27.21
CA ASN A 60 17.93 15.59 27.46
C ASN A 60 17.04 16.38 26.49
N VAL A 61 16.90 15.89 25.27
CA VAL A 61 15.82 16.32 24.39
C VAL A 61 14.59 15.52 24.84
N THR A 62 13.80 16.12 25.70
CA THR A 62 12.44 15.67 25.96
C THR A 62 11.70 15.62 24.62
N PRO A 63 11.09 14.49 24.24
CA PRO A 63 10.29 14.45 23.02
C PRO A 63 9.19 15.52 23.12
N PRO A 64 8.82 16.17 22.01
CA PRO A 64 7.75 17.16 22.02
C PRO A 64 6.47 16.55 22.60
N PRO A 65 5.65 17.33 23.32
CA PRO A 65 4.40 16.84 23.88
C PRO A 65 3.55 16.24 22.75
N LEU A 66 2.97 15.08 23.03
CA LEU A 66 2.06 14.40 22.12
C LEU A 66 0.94 15.37 21.72
N PRO A 67 0.55 15.42 20.43
CA PRO A 67 -0.62 16.20 20.04
C PRO A 67 -1.84 15.71 20.84
N PRO A 68 -2.73 16.60 21.27
CA PRO A 68 -3.91 16.22 22.04
C PRO A 68 -4.76 15.22 21.26
N ASN A 69 -5.37 14.28 21.97
CA ASN A 69 -6.40 13.43 21.38
C ASN A 69 -7.43 14.33 20.67
N PRO A 70 -7.90 13.96 19.48
CA PRO A 70 -9.03 14.65 18.88
C PRO A 70 -10.16 14.66 19.92
N VAL A 71 -10.72 15.85 20.18
CA VAL A 71 -11.89 15.99 21.06
C VAL A 71 -13.02 15.23 20.39
N ILE A 72 -13.40 14.11 20.95
CA ILE A 72 -14.59 13.37 20.54
C ILE A 72 -15.76 14.13 21.15
N ASP A 73 -16.51 14.86 20.32
CA ASP A 73 -17.72 15.55 20.76
C ASP A 73 -18.71 14.52 21.31
N PRO A 74 -19.26 14.73 22.51
CA PRO A 74 -20.38 13.92 23.00
C PRO A 74 -21.58 14.13 22.08
N GLU A 75 -22.29 13.05 21.83
CA GLU A 75 -23.47 12.93 20.99
C GLU A 75 -24.42 14.14 21.15
N GLU A 76 -24.51 15.00 20.14
CA GLU A 76 -25.67 15.84 19.98
C GLU A 76 -26.77 15.02 19.28
N GLY A 77 -27.87 14.88 20.01
CA GLY A 77 -29.03 14.10 19.59
C GLY A 77 -29.85 14.75 18.51
N GLU A 78 -30.49 13.87 17.80
CA GLU A 78 -31.79 13.93 17.10
C GLU A 78 -32.14 15.09 16.18
N ASP A 79 -32.54 14.63 14.98
CA ASP A 79 -33.51 15.15 14.05
C ASP A 79 -33.17 16.30 13.10
N ASN A 80 -32.99 15.90 11.82
CA ASN A 80 -33.95 16.28 10.75
C ASN A 80 -33.47 15.67 9.42
N ALA A 81 -33.97 14.49 9.13
CA ALA A 81 -33.94 13.95 7.78
C ALA A 81 -35.04 14.64 6.95
N GLN A 82 -34.70 15.67 6.21
CA GLN A 82 -35.53 16.12 5.08
C GLN A 82 -35.19 15.26 3.86
N ASN A 83 -36.18 14.49 3.45
CA ASN A 83 -36.23 13.71 2.24
C ASN A 83 -36.13 14.63 1.02
N PRO A 84 -35.16 14.51 0.11
CA PRO A 84 -35.26 15.19 -1.18
C PRO A 84 -36.18 14.37 -2.08
N GLU A 85 -37.19 15.02 -2.60
CA GLU A 85 -38.09 14.49 -3.60
C GLU A 85 -37.32 13.94 -4.82
N GLU A 86 -37.69 12.75 -5.25
CA GLU A 86 -37.19 12.07 -6.46
C GLU A 86 -37.66 12.87 -7.70
N GLU A 87 -36.75 13.63 -8.31
CA GLU A 87 -36.87 13.98 -9.71
C GLU A 87 -36.29 12.87 -10.58
N GLU A 88 -37.17 12.14 -11.27
CA GLU A 88 -36.79 11.25 -12.37
C GLU A 88 -36.05 12.04 -13.46
N LYS A 89 -34.71 11.98 -13.48
CA LYS A 89 -33.88 12.41 -14.61
C LYS A 89 -33.54 11.21 -15.47
N LYS A 90 -34.00 11.23 -16.71
CA LYS A 90 -33.63 10.29 -17.79
C LYS A 90 -32.12 10.21 -17.90
N GLY A 91 -31.56 9.00 -17.71
CA GLY A 91 -30.15 8.71 -17.76
C GLY A 91 -29.56 8.92 -19.15
N GLY A 92 -28.67 9.90 -19.23
CA GLY A 92 -27.58 9.94 -20.18
C GLY A 92 -26.29 9.93 -19.38
N ASP A 93 -25.32 9.12 -19.75
CA ASP A 93 -24.01 9.06 -19.10
C ASP A 93 -23.43 10.48 -19.01
N GLN A 94 -23.46 11.08 -17.83
CA GLN A 94 -22.78 12.36 -17.62
C GLN A 94 -21.29 12.07 -17.57
N ILE A 95 -20.58 12.41 -18.64
CA ILE A 95 -19.13 12.46 -18.66
C ILE A 95 -18.72 13.52 -17.63
N ILE A 96 -18.06 13.09 -16.55
CA ILE A 96 -17.53 14.03 -15.56
C ILE A 96 -16.48 14.89 -16.28
N PRO A 97 -16.65 16.23 -16.33
CA PRO A 97 -15.64 17.09 -16.93
C PRO A 97 -14.35 17.02 -16.10
N PRO A 98 -13.18 17.18 -16.75
CA PRO A 98 -11.92 17.27 -16.02
C PRO A 98 -12.01 18.34 -14.93
N PRO A 99 -11.48 18.09 -13.72
CA PRO A 99 -11.54 19.08 -12.65
C PRO A 99 -10.71 20.31 -13.00
N GLU A 100 -11.24 21.50 -12.68
CA GLU A 100 -10.48 22.73 -12.80
C GLU A 100 -9.41 22.78 -11.72
N LEU A 101 -8.15 22.99 -12.11
CA LEU A 101 -7.05 23.04 -11.17
C LEU A 101 -7.03 24.35 -10.38
N PRO A 102 -6.65 24.35 -9.09
CA PRO A 102 -6.60 25.56 -8.28
C PRO A 102 -5.56 26.55 -8.82
N VAL A 103 -5.97 27.80 -9.00
CA VAL A 103 -5.12 28.88 -9.52
C VAL A 103 -3.99 29.24 -8.55
N LYS A 104 -4.21 29.05 -7.23
CA LYS A 104 -3.25 29.39 -6.19
C LYS A 104 -3.02 28.20 -5.26
N LYS A 105 -1.77 27.83 -5.10
CA LYS A 105 -1.31 26.76 -4.22
C LYS A 105 -0.76 27.38 -2.93
N ASN A 106 -1.02 26.73 -1.78
CA ASN A 106 -0.46 27.17 -0.51
C ASN A 106 0.96 26.64 -0.28
N ALA A 107 1.65 27.11 0.77
CA ALA A 107 3.04 26.79 1.03
C ALA A 107 3.30 25.28 1.25
N ARG A 108 2.36 24.52 1.85
CA ARG A 108 2.49 23.08 2.03
C ARG A 108 2.35 22.33 0.70
N GLN A 109 1.43 22.77 -0.17
CA GLN A 109 1.31 22.22 -1.53
C GLN A 109 2.57 22.49 -2.36
N GLU A 110 3.11 23.71 -2.31
CA GLU A 110 4.35 24.08 -3.02
C GLU A 110 5.56 23.24 -2.55
N ALA A 111 5.62 22.91 -1.27
CA ALA A 111 6.66 22.02 -0.74
C ALA A 111 6.52 20.60 -1.30
N VAL A 112 5.30 20.06 -1.40
CA VAL A 112 5.06 18.75 -1.99
C VAL A 112 5.35 18.75 -3.49
N ILE A 113 4.99 19.81 -4.23
CA ILE A 113 5.36 19.99 -5.65
C ILE A 113 6.88 20.00 -5.82
N SER A 114 7.59 20.70 -4.94
CA SER A 114 9.06 20.72 -4.96
C SER A 114 9.65 19.31 -4.75
N ALA A 115 9.06 18.52 -3.85
CA ALA A 115 9.43 17.13 -3.63
C ALA A 115 9.16 16.27 -4.89
N MET A 116 8.00 16.44 -5.52
CA MET A 116 7.64 15.75 -6.77
C MET A 116 8.63 16.06 -7.89
N LYS A 117 8.94 17.34 -8.11
CA LYS A 117 9.95 17.76 -9.10
C LYS A 117 11.34 17.20 -8.81
N HIS A 118 11.72 17.13 -7.55
CA HIS A 118 13.01 16.56 -7.15
C HIS A 118 13.07 15.05 -7.43
N ALA A 119 12.02 14.30 -7.09
CA ALA A 119 11.90 12.87 -7.37
C ALA A 119 11.88 12.59 -8.88
N TRP A 120 11.07 13.35 -9.61
CA TRP A 120 10.94 13.24 -11.07
C TRP A 120 12.24 13.51 -11.81
N ARG A 121 12.98 14.55 -11.40
CA ARG A 121 14.30 14.86 -11.97
C ARG A 121 15.26 13.67 -11.86
N GLY A 122 15.31 13.03 -10.70
CA GLY A 122 16.17 11.86 -10.49
C GLY A 122 15.73 10.68 -11.34
N TYR A 123 14.42 10.40 -11.37
CA TYR A 123 13.84 9.34 -12.22
C TYR A 123 14.14 9.59 -13.70
N LYS A 124 13.91 10.81 -14.19
CA LYS A 124 14.19 11.19 -15.57
C LYS A 124 15.67 11.03 -15.95
N ALA A 125 16.58 11.34 -15.03
CA ALA A 125 18.01 11.29 -15.31
C ALA A 125 18.57 9.86 -15.37
N PHE A 126 18.04 8.90 -14.59
CA PHE A 126 18.69 7.59 -14.41
C PHE A 126 17.79 6.38 -14.62
N ALA A 127 16.45 6.54 -14.67
CA ALA A 127 15.51 5.44 -14.78
C ALA A 127 14.34 5.71 -15.74
N TRP A 128 14.50 6.65 -16.68
CA TRP A 128 13.44 7.02 -17.60
C TRP A 128 12.92 5.84 -18.40
N GLY A 129 11.62 5.58 -18.26
CA GLY A 129 10.95 4.46 -18.92
C GLY A 129 11.19 3.10 -18.29
N HIS A 130 11.90 3.03 -17.16
CA HIS A 130 12.09 1.83 -16.35
C HIS A 130 11.23 1.86 -15.08
N ASP A 131 11.13 0.72 -14.38
CA ASP A 131 10.15 0.59 -13.29
C ASP A 131 10.54 1.37 -12.04
N HIS A 132 11.78 1.31 -11.58
CA HIS A 132 12.20 1.96 -10.34
C HIS A 132 13.54 2.68 -10.47
N LEU A 133 13.64 3.83 -9.79
CA LEU A 133 14.90 4.54 -9.60
C LEU A 133 15.65 4.00 -8.39
N LYS A 134 16.96 3.79 -8.57
CA LYS A 134 17.94 3.65 -7.47
C LYS A 134 18.68 4.98 -7.29
N PRO A 135 18.20 5.85 -6.38
CA PRO A 135 18.61 7.25 -6.37
C PRO A 135 20.02 7.49 -5.83
N ILE A 136 20.57 6.54 -5.06
CA ILE A 136 21.92 6.67 -4.48
C ILE A 136 22.97 6.19 -5.49
N SER A 137 22.79 5.00 -6.06
CA SER A 137 23.69 4.44 -7.08
C SER A 137 23.51 5.05 -8.46
N ARG A 138 22.48 5.90 -8.65
CA ARG A 138 22.13 6.53 -9.93
C ARG A 138 21.93 5.49 -11.02
N SER A 139 21.12 4.48 -10.71
CA SER A 139 20.81 3.36 -11.59
C SER A 139 19.31 3.02 -11.53
N LEU A 140 18.92 1.96 -12.19
CA LEU A 140 17.52 1.54 -12.29
C LEU A 140 17.34 0.09 -11.80
N GLU A 141 16.08 -0.26 -11.58
CA GLU A 141 15.66 -1.63 -11.32
C GLU A 141 14.35 -1.89 -12.07
N ASP A 142 14.31 -2.97 -12.84
CA ASP A 142 13.11 -3.41 -13.53
C ASP A 142 12.49 -4.62 -12.83
N TRP A 143 11.18 -4.61 -12.75
CA TRP A 143 10.35 -5.67 -12.23
C TRP A 143 9.32 -6.15 -13.25
N LEU A 144 8.46 -5.25 -13.73
CA LEU A 144 7.44 -5.52 -14.74
C LEU A 144 7.91 -5.14 -16.16
N HIS A 145 8.95 -4.32 -16.29
CA HIS A 145 9.44 -3.75 -17.53
C HIS A 145 8.40 -2.91 -18.29
N LEU A 146 7.62 -2.13 -17.55
CA LEU A 146 6.49 -1.34 -18.07
C LEU A 146 6.64 0.17 -17.85
N GLY A 147 7.78 0.63 -17.31
CA GLY A 147 7.96 2.03 -16.97
C GLY A 147 7.09 2.44 -15.77
N LEU A 148 7.03 1.58 -14.76
CA LEU A 148 6.07 1.62 -13.68
C LEU A 148 5.98 2.98 -12.98
N THR A 149 7.12 3.57 -12.57
CA THR A 149 7.16 4.88 -11.91
C THR A 149 6.61 6.00 -12.81
N LEU A 150 6.85 5.94 -14.12
CA LEU A 150 6.36 6.94 -15.06
C LEU A 150 4.83 6.91 -15.12
N ILE A 151 4.24 5.70 -15.22
CA ILE A 151 2.79 5.54 -15.36
C ILE A 151 2.07 5.84 -14.05
N ASP A 152 2.60 5.36 -12.91
CA ASP A 152 2.06 5.67 -11.58
C ASP A 152 2.05 7.19 -11.29
N ALA A 153 2.99 7.93 -11.87
CA ALA A 153 3.11 9.36 -11.65
C ALA A 153 2.22 10.24 -12.56
N LEU A 154 1.65 9.71 -13.64
CA LEU A 154 0.95 10.50 -14.66
C LEU A 154 -0.15 11.40 -14.08
N ASP A 155 -1.10 10.81 -13.37
CA ASP A 155 -2.21 11.56 -12.79
C ASP A 155 -1.75 12.50 -11.66
N THR A 156 -0.72 12.13 -10.92
CA THR A 156 -0.09 13.00 -9.91
C THR A 156 0.51 14.26 -10.56
N LEU A 157 1.23 14.10 -11.67
CA LEU A 157 1.78 15.22 -12.43
C LEU A 157 0.65 16.16 -12.91
N TRP A 158 -0.44 15.57 -13.43
CA TRP A 158 -1.61 16.33 -13.85
C TRP A 158 -2.27 17.07 -12.70
N ILE A 159 -2.55 16.38 -11.58
CA ILE A 159 -3.18 16.93 -10.38
C ILE A 159 -2.37 18.08 -9.78
N MET A 160 -1.04 17.98 -9.80
CA MET A 160 -0.14 19.03 -9.32
C MET A 160 0.10 20.16 -10.33
N ASP A 161 -0.51 20.08 -11.52
CA ASP A 161 -0.34 21.05 -12.62
C ASP A 161 1.10 21.12 -13.16
N LEU A 162 1.79 19.98 -13.19
CA LEU A 162 3.13 19.81 -13.76
C LEU A 162 3.02 19.42 -15.24
N LYS A 163 2.52 20.38 -16.06
CA LYS A 163 2.13 20.13 -17.46
C LYS A 163 3.30 19.75 -18.37
N GLU A 164 4.48 20.29 -18.14
CA GLU A 164 5.68 19.98 -18.93
C GLU A 164 6.12 18.54 -18.68
N GLU A 165 6.23 18.15 -17.41
CA GLU A 165 6.59 16.81 -16.98
C GLU A 165 5.54 15.79 -17.43
N PHE A 166 4.25 16.15 -17.37
CA PHE A 166 3.16 15.32 -17.87
C PHE A 166 3.26 15.10 -19.39
N ALA A 167 3.49 16.15 -20.16
CA ALA A 167 3.59 16.06 -21.64
C ALA A 167 4.76 15.16 -22.07
N GLU A 168 5.91 15.24 -21.41
CA GLU A 168 7.05 14.34 -21.67
C GLU A 168 6.68 12.87 -21.36
N ALA A 169 5.97 12.63 -20.26
CA ALA A 169 5.52 11.28 -19.89
C ALA A 169 4.46 10.76 -20.87
N GLN A 170 3.51 11.58 -21.30
CA GLN A 170 2.51 11.25 -22.32
C GLN A 170 3.18 10.86 -23.66
N GLU A 171 4.18 11.61 -24.09
CA GLU A 171 4.93 11.30 -25.31
C GLU A 171 5.63 9.93 -25.20
N TRP A 172 6.21 9.61 -24.04
CA TRP A 172 6.80 8.29 -23.80
C TRP A 172 5.73 7.19 -23.86
N VAL A 173 4.55 7.40 -23.25
CA VAL A 173 3.43 6.44 -23.32
C VAL A 173 2.99 6.23 -24.76
N ALA A 174 2.91 7.29 -25.54
CA ALA A 174 2.48 7.22 -26.95
C ALA A 174 3.46 6.44 -27.82
N THR A 175 4.78 6.67 -27.65
CA THR A 175 5.81 6.24 -28.59
C THR A 175 6.63 5.04 -28.12
N GLN A 176 6.77 4.82 -26.82
CA GLN A 176 7.68 3.81 -26.26
C GLN A 176 6.96 2.69 -25.51
N LEU A 177 5.85 2.98 -24.82
CA LEU A 177 5.12 1.97 -24.05
C LEU A 177 4.59 0.86 -24.98
N ASN A 178 5.05 -0.36 -24.73
CA ASN A 178 4.71 -1.52 -25.54
C ASN A 178 4.46 -2.74 -24.65
N PHE A 179 3.30 -3.34 -24.79
CA PHE A 179 2.92 -4.55 -24.04
C PHE A 179 3.21 -5.86 -24.81
N ASN A 180 3.69 -5.78 -26.04
CA ASN A 180 4.06 -6.97 -26.83
C ASN A 180 5.45 -7.48 -26.46
N ILE A 181 5.67 -7.73 -25.16
CA ILE A 181 6.94 -8.15 -24.58
C ILE A 181 6.81 -9.54 -23.94
N ASN A 182 7.84 -10.36 -24.05
CA ASN A 182 7.87 -11.69 -23.42
C ASN A 182 8.24 -11.59 -21.93
N GLN A 183 7.33 -10.99 -21.17
CA GLN A 183 7.47 -10.73 -19.74
C GLN A 183 6.28 -11.29 -18.98
N ASP A 184 6.54 -12.01 -17.89
CA ASP A 184 5.52 -12.39 -16.92
C ASP A 184 5.28 -11.21 -15.98
N VAL A 185 4.04 -10.74 -15.90
CA VAL A 185 3.63 -9.68 -15.00
C VAL A 185 2.62 -10.21 -13.99
N ASN A 186 2.63 -9.64 -12.79
CA ASN A 186 1.59 -9.92 -11.80
C ASN A 186 0.30 -9.20 -12.21
N LEU A 187 -0.83 -9.93 -12.27
CA LEU A 187 -2.13 -9.38 -12.67
C LEU A 187 -2.55 -8.19 -11.80
N PHE A 188 -2.50 -8.36 -10.48
CA PHE A 188 -2.94 -7.35 -9.53
C PHE A 188 -2.10 -6.08 -9.62
N GLU A 189 -0.78 -6.19 -9.49
CA GLU A 189 0.13 -5.03 -9.51
C GLU A 189 0.06 -4.27 -10.85
N THR A 190 -0.04 -5.00 -11.97
CA THR A 190 -0.18 -4.39 -13.29
C THR A 190 -1.53 -3.70 -13.47
N THR A 191 -2.59 -4.26 -12.89
CA THR A 191 -3.93 -3.67 -12.95
C THR A 191 -4.02 -2.37 -12.14
N ILE A 192 -3.62 -2.40 -10.87
CA ILE A 192 -3.81 -1.23 -10.01
C ILE A 192 -2.92 -0.05 -10.41
N ARG A 193 -1.67 -0.33 -10.85
CA ARG A 193 -0.67 0.69 -11.21
C ARG A 193 -0.78 1.10 -12.68
N VAL A 194 -0.58 0.15 -13.60
CA VAL A 194 -0.46 0.49 -15.02
C VAL A 194 -1.83 0.74 -15.64
N LEU A 195 -2.77 -0.19 -15.49
CA LEU A 195 -4.12 0.00 -16.03
C LEU A 195 -4.84 1.16 -15.31
N GLY A 196 -4.74 1.22 -13.97
CA GLY A 196 -5.30 2.30 -13.16
C GLY A 196 -4.75 3.68 -13.54
N GLY A 197 -3.43 3.82 -13.66
CA GLY A 197 -2.77 5.06 -14.06
C GLY A 197 -3.15 5.53 -15.47
N LEU A 198 -3.28 4.60 -16.43
CA LEU A 198 -3.76 4.92 -17.79
C LEU A 198 -5.22 5.37 -17.79
N LEU A 199 -6.11 4.66 -17.09
CA LEU A 199 -7.54 5.02 -17.01
C LEU A 199 -7.74 6.36 -16.32
N SER A 200 -7.07 6.59 -15.19
CA SER A 200 -7.08 7.87 -14.49
C SER A 200 -6.62 9.02 -15.40
N SER A 201 -5.50 8.82 -16.10
CA SER A 201 -4.98 9.81 -17.05
C SER A 201 -5.97 10.11 -18.17
N TYR A 202 -6.64 9.08 -18.71
CA TYR A 202 -7.71 9.27 -19.70
C TYR A 202 -8.88 10.09 -19.12
N HIS A 203 -9.34 9.78 -17.92
CA HIS A 203 -10.44 10.51 -17.31
C HIS A 203 -10.11 11.98 -17.03
N LEU A 204 -8.88 12.27 -16.61
CA LEU A 204 -8.44 13.62 -16.29
C LEU A 204 -8.12 14.48 -17.52
N THR A 205 -7.72 13.86 -18.66
CA THR A 205 -7.24 14.59 -19.84
C THR A 205 -8.12 14.42 -21.07
N LYS A 206 -8.84 13.30 -21.18
CA LYS A 206 -9.55 12.81 -22.37
C LYS A 206 -8.64 12.48 -23.56
N GLU A 207 -7.34 12.33 -23.33
CA GLU A 207 -6.38 11.95 -24.37
C GLU A 207 -6.51 10.46 -24.72
N GLN A 208 -6.88 10.18 -25.98
CA GLN A 208 -7.23 8.85 -26.46
C GLN A 208 -6.08 7.83 -26.32
N VAL A 209 -4.84 8.26 -26.38
CA VAL A 209 -3.65 7.39 -26.27
C VAL A 209 -3.66 6.57 -24.99
N PHE A 210 -4.13 7.14 -23.87
CA PHE A 210 -4.21 6.41 -22.60
C PHE A 210 -5.26 5.30 -22.64
N LEU A 211 -6.42 5.56 -23.24
CA LEU A 211 -7.47 4.54 -23.41
C LEU A 211 -7.03 3.41 -24.35
N ASP A 212 -6.38 3.73 -25.47
CA ASP A 212 -5.89 2.73 -26.42
C ASP A 212 -4.86 1.80 -25.77
N LYS A 213 -3.95 2.34 -24.96
CA LYS A 213 -3.00 1.55 -24.17
C LYS A 213 -3.69 0.73 -23.09
N ALA A 214 -4.69 1.28 -22.38
CA ALA A 214 -5.47 0.57 -21.38
C ALA A 214 -6.19 -0.66 -21.97
N ILE A 215 -6.80 -0.52 -23.16
CA ILE A 215 -7.46 -1.62 -23.88
C ILE A 215 -6.45 -2.72 -24.25
N ASP A 216 -5.31 -2.37 -24.89
CA ASP A 216 -4.29 -3.36 -25.26
C ASP A 216 -3.77 -4.14 -24.04
N LEU A 217 -3.52 -3.43 -22.93
CA LEU A 217 -3.07 -4.08 -21.69
C LEU A 217 -4.15 -5.03 -21.13
N ALA A 218 -5.38 -4.55 -20.98
CA ALA A 218 -6.47 -5.33 -20.40
C ALA A 218 -6.78 -6.58 -21.22
N ASP A 219 -6.77 -6.50 -22.54
CA ASP A 219 -6.96 -7.64 -23.44
C ASP A 219 -5.91 -8.74 -23.24
N ARG A 220 -4.70 -8.36 -22.84
CA ARG A 220 -3.63 -9.32 -22.49
C ARG A 220 -3.87 -9.93 -21.11
N LEU A 221 -4.27 -9.11 -20.14
CA LEU A 221 -4.53 -9.51 -18.75
C LEU A 221 -5.76 -10.43 -18.64
N LEU A 222 -6.74 -10.36 -19.56
CA LEU A 222 -7.89 -11.27 -19.60
C LEU A 222 -7.50 -12.76 -19.61
N ALA A 223 -6.30 -13.09 -20.09
CA ALA A 223 -5.80 -14.46 -20.07
C ALA A 223 -5.70 -15.07 -18.67
N ALA A 224 -5.54 -14.24 -17.62
CA ALA A 224 -5.49 -14.69 -16.23
C ALA A 224 -6.78 -15.41 -15.79
N PHE A 225 -7.94 -15.03 -16.34
CA PHE A 225 -9.25 -15.60 -16.00
C PHE A 225 -9.52 -16.94 -16.67
N ASN A 226 -8.63 -17.44 -17.55
CA ASN A 226 -8.73 -18.76 -18.18
C ASN A 226 -8.29 -19.88 -17.19
N SER A 227 -8.82 -19.86 -16.01
CA SER A 227 -8.66 -20.88 -14.96
C SER A 227 -9.84 -21.87 -14.96
N GLY A 228 -9.72 -22.95 -14.20
CA GLY A 228 -10.82 -23.93 -14.06
C GLY A 228 -12.08 -23.39 -13.36
N SER A 229 -11.91 -22.39 -12.50
CA SER A 229 -13.01 -21.80 -11.71
C SER A 229 -13.46 -20.42 -12.19
N GLY A 230 -12.70 -19.74 -13.05
CA GLY A 230 -12.88 -18.32 -13.37
C GLY A 230 -12.21 -17.34 -12.39
N VAL A 231 -11.75 -17.81 -11.23
CA VAL A 231 -10.86 -17.02 -10.35
C VAL A 231 -9.49 -16.89 -11.03
N PRO A 232 -8.92 -15.68 -11.20
CA PRO A 232 -7.74 -15.52 -12.03
C PRO A 232 -6.47 -16.13 -11.41
N PHE A 233 -5.56 -16.52 -12.26
CA PHE A 233 -4.17 -16.76 -11.90
C PHE A 233 -3.46 -15.44 -11.55
N ALA A 234 -2.38 -15.54 -10.78
CA ALA A 234 -1.66 -14.35 -10.33
C ALA A 234 -0.78 -13.72 -11.41
N ASP A 235 -0.18 -14.52 -12.30
CA ASP A 235 0.79 -14.05 -13.27
C ASP A 235 0.31 -14.30 -14.71
N VAL A 236 0.63 -13.34 -15.62
CA VAL A 236 0.32 -13.40 -17.05
C VAL A 236 1.55 -13.02 -17.85
N ASN A 237 1.88 -13.82 -18.87
CA ASN A 237 2.86 -13.42 -19.86
C ASN A 237 2.22 -12.55 -20.93
N LEU A 238 2.68 -11.31 -21.07
CA LEU A 238 2.05 -10.31 -21.93
C LEU A 238 2.12 -10.66 -23.43
N TYR A 239 3.19 -11.31 -23.91
CA TYR A 239 3.32 -11.72 -25.30
C TYR A 239 2.49 -12.96 -25.63
N SER A 240 2.73 -14.04 -24.87
CA SER A 240 2.10 -15.33 -25.16
C SER A 240 0.66 -15.44 -24.64
N ARG A 241 0.20 -14.50 -23.81
CA ARG A 241 -1.09 -14.50 -23.13
C ARG A 241 -1.33 -15.81 -22.35
N ARG A 242 -0.26 -16.36 -21.75
CA ARG A 242 -0.34 -17.53 -20.89
C ARG A 242 -0.36 -17.08 -19.44
N ALA A 243 -1.34 -17.56 -18.70
CA ALA A 243 -1.45 -17.30 -17.27
C ALA A 243 -0.84 -18.43 -16.44
N SER A 244 -0.31 -18.09 -15.27
CA SER A 244 0.29 -19.03 -14.35
C SER A 244 0.04 -18.65 -12.90
N LYS A 245 0.19 -19.65 -12.01
CA LYS A 245 0.21 -19.43 -10.57
C LYS A 245 1.46 -18.65 -10.18
N PRO A 246 1.44 -17.94 -9.03
CA PRO A 246 2.58 -17.17 -8.59
C PRO A 246 3.79 -18.07 -8.26
N LYS A 247 5.00 -17.54 -8.43
CA LYS A 247 6.25 -18.27 -8.15
C LYS A 247 6.40 -18.70 -6.69
N TRP A 248 5.75 -17.98 -5.76
CA TRP A 248 5.83 -18.22 -4.32
C TRP A 248 4.82 -19.24 -3.78
N GLY A 249 3.85 -19.66 -4.56
CA GLY A 249 2.82 -20.62 -4.11
C GLY A 249 1.94 -21.18 -5.22
N PRO A 250 1.11 -22.17 -4.91
CA PRO A 250 0.21 -22.79 -5.91
C PRO A 250 -1.11 -22.04 -6.08
N ASP A 251 -1.44 -21.08 -5.21
CA ASP A 251 -2.75 -20.42 -5.16
C ASP A 251 -2.62 -18.92 -5.37
N SER A 252 -3.71 -18.29 -5.77
CA SER A 252 -3.81 -16.84 -5.87
C SER A 252 -4.04 -16.21 -4.49
N SER A 253 -3.56 -14.98 -4.30
CA SER A 253 -3.89 -14.18 -3.12
C SER A 253 -5.33 -13.70 -3.22
N THR A 254 -6.11 -13.84 -2.14
CA THR A 254 -7.51 -13.39 -2.12
C THR A 254 -7.61 -11.89 -2.40
N SER A 255 -6.79 -11.08 -1.73
CA SER A 255 -6.81 -9.64 -1.97
C SER A 255 -6.42 -9.29 -3.40
N GLU A 256 -5.42 -9.96 -4.00
CA GLU A 256 -5.02 -9.67 -5.38
C GLU A 256 -6.14 -9.94 -6.40
N VAL A 257 -6.89 -11.04 -6.25
CA VAL A 257 -7.98 -11.36 -7.20
C VAL A 257 -9.25 -10.54 -6.98
N THR A 258 -9.39 -9.88 -5.83
CA THR A 258 -10.56 -9.05 -5.48
C THR A 258 -10.30 -7.55 -5.52
N THR A 259 -9.16 -7.12 -6.03
CA THR A 259 -8.79 -5.70 -6.13
C THR A 259 -8.32 -5.31 -7.53
N ILE A 260 -9.08 -5.78 -8.52
CA ILE A 260 -8.92 -5.47 -9.95
C ILE A 260 -10.25 -5.00 -10.57
N GLN A 261 -11.30 -4.93 -9.76
CA GLN A 261 -12.66 -4.76 -10.24
C GLN A 261 -12.98 -3.32 -10.65
N LEU A 262 -12.41 -2.34 -9.96
CA LEU A 262 -12.64 -0.93 -10.26
C LEU A 262 -12.16 -0.59 -11.67
N GLU A 263 -10.96 -1.03 -11.99
CA GLU A 263 -10.29 -0.77 -13.26
C GLU A 263 -10.97 -1.51 -14.42
N PHE A 264 -11.24 -2.80 -14.25
CA PHE A 264 -11.89 -3.60 -15.29
C PHE A 264 -13.33 -3.16 -15.54
N ARG A 265 -14.06 -2.76 -14.50
CA ARG A 265 -15.43 -2.22 -14.65
C ARG A 265 -15.42 -0.87 -15.35
N ASP A 266 -14.52 0.03 -14.96
CA ASP A 266 -14.38 1.32 -15.60
C ASP A 266 -14.07 1.17 -17.10
N LEU A 267 -13.15 0.27 -17.45
CA LEU A 267 -12.82 -0.01 -18.85
C LEU A 267 -14.02 -0.55 -19.63
N SER A 268 -14.83 -1.47 -19.04
CA SER A 268 -16.06 -1.94 -19.68
C SER A 268 -17.02 -0.80 -19.96
N ARG A 269 -17.16 0.12 -19.02
CA ARG A 269 -18.06 1.25 -19.16
C ARG A 269 -17.64 2.23 -20.25
N ILE A 270 -16.34 2.58 -20.28
CA ILE A 270 -15.80 3.53 -21.26
C ILE A 270 -15.90 2.95 -22.68
N THR A 271 -15.59 1.64 -22.84
CA THR A 271 -15.51 1.00 -24.15
C THR A 271 -16.84 0.42 -24.63
N GLY A 272 -17.84 0.27 -23.76
CA GLY A 272 -19.07 -0.47 -24.02
C GLY A 272 -18.86 -1.99 -24.15
N ASN A 273 -17.65 -2.51 -23.91
CA ASN A 273 -17.36 -3.93 -23.99
C ASN A 273 -17.52 -4.59 -22.60
N PRO A 274 -18.55 -5.42 -22.37
CA PRO A 274 -18.85 -5.96 -21.05
C PRO A 274 -17.87 -7.04 -20.59
N ILE A 275 -16.94 -7.49 -21.43
CA ILE A 275 -16.07 -8.64 -21.10
C ILE A 275 -15.21 -8.39 -19.86
N TYR A 276 -14.71 -7.17 -19.70
CA TYR A 276 -13.81 -6.83 -18.59
C TYR A 276 -14.55 -6.88 -17.26
N GLU A 277 -15.69 -6.18 -17.12
CA GLU A 277 -16.51 -6.23 -15.91
C GLU A 277 -17.06 -7.64 -15.64
N ASN A 278 -17.51 -8.36 -16.68
CA ASN A 278 -18.02 -9.71 -16.50
C ASN A 278 -16.98 -10.67 -15.91
N LYS A 279 -15.71 -10.55 -16.31
CA LYS A 279 -14.62 -11.38 -15.79
C LYS A 279 -14.25 -11.00 -14.35
N ALA A 280 -14.01 -9.73 -14.10
CA ALA A 280 -13.62 -9.26 -12.77
C ALA A 280 -14.80 -9.33 -11.76
N GLY A 281 -16.02 -8.96 -12.18
CA GLY A 281 -17.22 -9.03 -11.36
C GLY A 281 -17.60 -10.45 -10.97
N PHE A 282 -17.39 -11.43 -11.87
CA PHE A 282 -17.59 -12.84 -11.53
C PHE A 282 -16.78 -13.26 -10.30
N VAL A 283 -15.56 -12.79 -10.14
CA VAL A 283 -14.72 -13.12 -8.98
C VAL A 283 -15.34 -12.62 -7.69
N THR A 284 -15.85 -11.38 -7.69
CA THR A 284 -16.54 -10.80 -6.55
C THR A 284 -17.79 -11.59 -6.19
N ASP A 285 -18.67 -11.91 -7.18
CA ASP A 285 -19.87 -12.70 -7.00
C ASP A 285 -19.57 -14.13 -6.51
N HIS A 286 -18.45 -14.70 -6.96
CA HIS A 286 -18.00 -16.01 -6.52
C HIS A 286 -17.58 -16.00 -5.04
N ILE A 287 -16.76 -15.02 -4.64
CA ILE A 287 -16.28 -14.88 -3.26
C ILE A 287 -17.43 -14.52 -2.30
N HIS A 288 -18.39 -13.71 -2.74
CA HIS A 288 -19.61 -13.44 -1.97
C HIS A 288 -20.28 -14.74 -1.51
N LYS A 289 -20.37 -15.74 -2.36
CA LYS A 289 -21.04 -17.03 -2.10
C LYS A 289 -20.19 -18.02 -1.29
N LEU A 290 -18.89 -17.79 -1.15
CA LEU A 290 -18.03 -18.70 -0.38
C LEU A 290 -18.24 -18.51 1.12
N PRO A 291 -18.12 -19.58 1.92
CA PRO A 291 -18.24 -19.48 3.37
C PRO A 291 -17.11 -18.63 3.96
N LYS A 292 -17.49 -17.64 4.75
CA LYS A 292 -16.60 -16.70 5.44
C LYS A 292 -16.71 -16.90 6.97
N THR A 293 -15.81 -16.31 7.72
CA THR A 293 -15.92 -16.22 9.19
C THR A 293 -16.32 -14.77 9.51
N ASP A 294 -17.64 -14.55 9.72
CA ASP A 294 -18.18 -13.21 9.98
C ASP A 294 -17.66 -12.19 8.97
N GLY A 295 -17.84 -12.46 7.67
CA GLY A 295 -17.35 -11.63 6.56
C GLY A 295 -15.83 -11.67 6.31
N LEU A 296 -15.03 -12.26 7.20
CA LEU A 296 -13.58 -12.32 7.04
C LEU A 296 -13.13 -13.44 6.09
N VAL A 297 -12.24 -13.08 5.16
CA VAL A 297 -11.74 -13.98 4.10
C VAL A 297 -10.35 -14.54 4.39
N PRO A 298 -10.07 -15.81 4.04
CA PRO A 298 -8.72 -16.37 4.05
C PRO A 298 -7.82 -15.71 3.02
N ILE A 299 -6.51 -15.71 3.28
CA ILE A 299 -5.51 -15.04 2.43
C ILE A 299 -5.28 -15.71 1.07
N PHE A 300 -5.71 -16.97 0.87
CA PHE A 300 -5.47 -17.71 -0.37
C PHE A 300 -6.72 -18.41 -0.90
N ILE A 301 -6.89 -18.31 -2.23
CA ILE A 301 -7.92 -19.00 -3.01
C ILE A 301 -7.26 -19.80 -4.15
N ASN A 302 -7.78 -20.99 -4.40
CA ASN A 302 -7.26 -21.84 -5.48
C ASN A 302 -7.93 -21.49 -6.82
N ALA A 303 -7.17 -21.01 -7.78
CA ALA A 303 -7.67 -20.58 -9.09
C ALA A 303 -8.31 -21.72 -9.92
N GLN A 304 -7.94 -22.98 -9.70
CA GLN A 304 -8.52 -24.10 -10.44
C GLN A 304 -9.88 -24.53 -9.88
N THR A 305 -10.03 -24.50 -8.56
CA THR A 305 -11.24 -25.01 -7.88
C THR A 305 -12.18 -23.91 -7.42
N GLY A 306 -11.70 -22.66 -7.32
CA GLY A 306 -12.44 -21.55 -6.74
C GLY A 306 -12.67 -21.66 -5.22
N GLN A 307 -11.99 -22.57 -4.53
CA GLN A 307 -12.17 -22.81 -3.10
C GLN A 307 -11.04 -22.21 -2.27
N TRP A 308 -11.36 -21.86 -1.01
CA TRP A 308 -10.32 -21.49 -0.05
C TRP A 308 -9.31 -22.62 0.10
N ARG A 309 -8.04 -22.29 0.07
CA ARG A 309 -6.99 -23.31 0.24
C ARG A 309 -6.94 -23.86 1.67
N HIS A 310 -6.92 -22.99 2.65
CA HIS A 310 -6.98 -23.31 4.08
C HIS A 310 -7.70 -22.17 4.79
N ARG A 311 -8.66 -22.50 5.65
CA ARG A 311 -9.41 -21.50 6.44
C ARG A 311 -8.60 -20.91 7.61
N SER A 312 -7.28 -20.98 7.56
CA SER A 312 -6.45 -20.93 8.76
C SER A 312 -5.82 -19.59 9.08
N THR A 313 -5.65 -18.70 8.11
CA THR A 313 -4.98 -17.41 8.35
C THR A 313 -5.85 -16.29 7.81
N ILE A 314 -6.17 -15.34 8.69
CA ILE A 314 -6.88 -14.11 8.39
C ILE A 314 -5.98 -12.98 8.85
N THR A 315 -5.48 -12.19 7.92
CA THR A 315 -4.66 -11.02 8.23
C THR A 315 -5.15 -9.84 7.43
N LEU A 316 -5.05 -8.66 8.01
CA LEU A 316 -5.29 -7.45 7.29
C LEU A 316 -4.14 -7.09 6.32
N ARG A 317 -2.94 -7.66 6.47
CA ARG A 317 -1.80 -7.43 5.56
C ARG A 317 -2.07 -7.84 4.11
N ARG A 318 -2.58 -9.07 3.90
CA ARG A 318 -2.89 -9.64 2.58
C ARG A 318 -4.39 -9.79 2.33
N GLY A 319 -5.23 -9.31 3.24
CA GLY A 319 -6.67 -9.34 3.13
C GLY A 319 -7.31 -7.96 3.03
N THR A 320 -6.59 -6.91 3.42
CA THR A 320 -7.11 -5.53 3.56
C THR A 320 -7.76 -5.00 2.30
N ARG A 321 -7.11 -5.15 1.17
CA ARG A 321 -7.56 -4.57 -0.10
C ARG A 321 -8.86 -5.20 -0.60
N HIS A 322 -9.18 -6.44 -0.20
CA HIS A 322 -10.52 -7.03 -0.44
C HIS A 322 -11.63 -6.17 0.19
N TYR A 323 -11.48 -5.82 1.45
CA TYR A 323 -12.49 -5.05 2.19
C TYR A 323 -12.61 -3.61 1.70
N GLU A 324 -11.50 -3.02 1.33
CA GLU A 324 -11.44 -1.72 0.67
C GLU A 324 -12.26 -1.73 -0.63
N TYR A 325 -12.06 -2.75 -1.47
CA TYR A 325 -12.78 -2.80 -2.76
C TYR A 325 -14.25 -3.18 -2.61
N LEU A 326 -14.71 -3.74 -1.51
CA LEU A 326 -16.14 -3.92 -1.27
C LEU A 326 -16.87 -2.58 -1.26
N ILE A 327 -16.43 -1.64 -0.42
CA ILE A 327 -17.06 -0.31 -0.34
C ILE A 327 -16.80 0.52 -1.60
N LYS A 328 -15.57 0.51 -2.14
CA LYS A 328 -15.22 1.30 -3.33
C LYS A 328 -15.97 0.82 -4.58
N GLN A 329 -16.16 -0.48 -4.79
CA GLN A 329 -17.00 -1.02 -5.88
C GLN A 329 -18.47 -0.61 -5.73
N TRP A 330 -19.01 -0.66 -4.52
CA TRP A 330 -20.38 -0.23 -4.26
C TRP A 330 -20.56 1.24 -4.61
N ILE A 331 -19.64 2.11 -4.18
CA ILE A 331 -19.64 3.53 -4.53
C ILE A 331 -19.51 3.73 -6.04
N GLN A 332 -18.51 3.10 -6.69
CA GLN A 332 -18.28 3.24 -8.13
C GLN A 332 -19.53 2.90 -8.96
N THR A 333 -20.28 1.89 -8.56
CA THR A 333 -21.51 1.46 -9.26
C THR A 333 -22.74 2.32 -8.96
N GLY A 334 -22.56 3.52 -8.41
CA GLY A 334 -23.69 4.36 -8.00
C GLY A 334 -24.54 3.71 -6.91
N ARG A 335 -23.96 2.87 -6.10
CA ARG A 335 -24.61 2.16 -4.98
C ARG A 335 -25.71 1.17 -5.39
N THR A 336 -25.62 0.59 -6.60
CA THR A 336 -26.64 -0.33 -7.14
C THR A 336 -26.43 -1.80 -6.79
N LYS A 337 -25.25 -2.17 -6.25
CA LYS A 337 -24.92 -3.57 -5.89
C LYS A 337 -24.90 -3.76 -4.36
N ASP A 338 -26.07 -3.82 -3.74
CA ASP A 338 -26.23 -3.84 -2.27
C ASP A 338 -25.45 -4.93 -1.55
N PHE A 339 -25.25 -6.11 -2.16
CA PHE A 339 -24.48 -7.18 -1.54
C PHE A 339 -23.03 -6.77 -1.21
N LEU A 340 -22.45 -5.83 -1.96
CA LEU A 340 -21.10 -5.30 -1.67
C LEU A 340 -21.07 -4.49 -0.37
N ARG A 341 -22.11 -3.63 -0.17
CA ARG A 341 -22.34 -2.91 1.09
C ARG A 341 -22.52 -3.87 2.25
N ASP A 342 -23.34 -4.92 2.04
CA ASP A 342 -23.68 -5.87 3.09
C ASP A 342 -22.46 -6.73 3.47
N ASP A 343 -21.68 -7.21 2.49
CA ASP A 343 -20.42 -7.91 2.71
C ASP A 343 -19.38 -7.00 3.43
N TYR A 344 -19.35 -5.71 3.07
CA TYR A 344 -18.49 -4.73 3.76
C TYR A 344 -18.88 -4.59 5.23
N ASN A 345 -20.15 -4.36 5.53
CA ASN A 345 -20.62 -4.19 6.91
C ASN A 345 -20.40 -5.48 7.75
N GLU A 346 -20.65 -6.65 7.17
CA GLU A 346 -20.36 -7.93 7.83
C GLU A 346 -18.87 -8.05 8.13
N SER A 347 -18.01 -7.68 7.17
CA SER A 347 -16.54 -7.74 7.33
C SER A 347 -16.03 -6.78 8.42
N ILE A 348 -16.54 -5.55 8.48
CA ILE A 348 -16.15 -4.60 9.54
C ILE A 348 -16.58 -5.13 10.91
N SER A 349 -17.81 -5.64 11.04
CA SER A 349 -18.27 -6.26 12.29
C SER A 349 -17.38 -7.46 12.68
N GLY A 350 -17.00 -8.29 11.72
CA GLY A 350 -16.06 -9.40 11.95
C GLY A 350 -14.67 -8.93 12.36
N MET A 351 -14.16 -7.83 11.79
CA MET A 351 -12.89 -7.23 12.22
C MET A 351 -12.97 -6.73 13.67
N GLU A 352 -14.04 -6.02 14.03
CA GLU A 352 -14.25 -5.54 15.40
C GLU A 352 -14.28 -6.70 16.40
N HIS A 353 -14.97 -7.80 16.04
CA HIS A 353 -15.13 -8.94 16.94
C HIS A 353 -13.86 -9.79 17.08
N HIS A 354 -13.12 -10.02 15.99
CA HIS A 354 -12.04 -11.00 15.94
C HIS A 354 -10.64 -10.40 15.93
N LEU A 355 -10.47 -9.17 15.42
CA LEU A 355 -9.16 -8.57 15.16
C LEU A 355 -8.89 -7.34 16.02
N ALA A 356 -9.92 -6.65 16.52
CA ALA A 356 -9.73 -5.46 17.34
C ALA A 356 -9.19 -5.80 18.74
N ALA A 357 -8.17 -5.07 19.16
CA ALA A 357 -7.63 -5.14 20.51
C ALA A 357 -7.10 -3.77 20.94
N ARG A 358 -6.78 -3.63 22.22
CA ARG A 358 -6.31 -2.38 22.80
C ARG A 358 -5.00 -2.57 23.53
N THR A 359 -4.18 -1.53 23.51
CA THR A 359 -2.88 -1.55 24.17
C THR A 359 -2.97 -1.17 25.64
N GLU A 360 -1.91 -1.50 26.38
CA GLU A 360 -1.57 -0.96 27.68
C GLU A 360 -0.25 -0.16 27.56
N PRO A 361 -0.15 1.06 28.15
CA PRO A 361 -1.07 1.68 29.14
C PRO A 361 -2.10 2.65 28.55
N ASN A 362 -1.99 3.07 27.27
CA ASN A 362 -2.79 4.20 26.76
C ASN A 362 -4.03 3.80 25.97
N ASN A 363 -4.42 2.52 26.01
CA ASN A 363 -5.67 2.02 25.43
C ASN A 363 -5.83 2.30 23.91
N LEU A 364 -4.72 2.27 23.15
CA LEU A 364 -4.75 2.48 21.70
C LEU A 364 -5.45 1.32 20.99
N LEU A 365 -6.39 1.62 20.10
CA LEU A 365 -7.06 0.62 19.28
C LEU A 365 -6.11 0.15 18.16
N PHE A 366 -5.96 -1.16 17.98
CA PHE A 366 -5.29 -1.76 16.84
C PHE A 366 -6.02 -3.01 16.36
N PHE A 367 -5.73 -3.43 15.12
CA PHE A 367 -6.28 -4.65 14.54
C PHE A 367 -5.16 -5.67 14.34
N GLY A 368 -5.17 -6.74 15.15
CA GLY A 368 -4.20 -7.82 15.07
C GLY A 368 -4.50 -8.81 13.94
N GLU A 369 -3.82 -9.95 13.98
CA GLU A 369 -3.95 -11.01 12.98
C GLU A 369 -4.34 -12.34 13.62
N LEU A 370 -5.08 -13.19 12.88
CA LEU A 370 -5.38 -14.56 13.28
C LEU A 370 -4.53 -15.53 12.46
N HIS A 371 -3.68 -16.30 13.14
CA HIS A 371 -2.76 -17.24 12.50
C HIS A 371 -3.11 -18.70 12.78
N GLY A 372 -2.91 -19.53 11.76
CA GLY A 372 -3.03 -20.98 11.86
C GLY A 372 -4.47 -21.48 11.94
N SER A 373 -4.62 -22.81 12.01
CA SER A 373 -5.92 -23.49 12.12
C SER A 373 -6.62 -23.21 13.45
N THR A 374 -5.85 -22.89 14.49
CA THR A 374 -6.33 -22.50 15.83
C THR A 374 -6.70 -21.03 15.93
N LYS A 375 -6.51 -20.24 14.86
CA LYS A 375 -6.75 -18.79 14.82
C LYS A 375 -6.11 -18.05 16.01
N ASN A 376 -4.85 -18.35 16.29
CA ASN A 376 -4.10 -17.66 17.36
C ASN A 376 -3.99 -16.17 17.03
N PHE A 377 -4.41 -15.32 17.96
CA PHE A 377 -4.32 -13.88 17.81
C PHE A 377 -2.86 -13.42 17.98
N VAL A 378 -2.41 -12.56 17.06
CA VAL A 378 -1.06 -11.99 17.06
C VAL A 378 -1.17 -10.47 17.14
N ASN A 379 -0.57 -9.90 18.20
CA ASN A 379 -0.60 -8.46 18.50
C ASN A 379 0.36 -7.68 17.61
N LYS A 380 0.11 -7.67 16.32
CA LYS A 380 0.89 -6.85 15.37
C LYS A 380 0.00 -6.28 14.28
N MET A 381 0.41 -5.17 13.74
CA MET A 381 -0.24 -4.51 12.61
C MET A 381 0.82 -4.02 11.64
N ASP A 382 0.61 -4.29 10.35
CA ASP A 382 1.44 -3.75 9.29
C ASP A 382 0.96 -2.32 8.97
N GLU A 383 1.84 -1.47 8.49
CA GLU A 383 1.52 -0.10 8.08
C GLU A 383 0.42 -0.07 7.01
N LEU A 384 0.39 -1.05 6.11
CA LEU A 384 -0.68 -1.28 5.14
C LEU A 384 -2.10 -1.23 5.75
N THR A 385 -2.28 -1.64 7.01
CA THR A 385 -3.60 -1.63 7.67
C THR A 385 -4.12 -0.21 7.90
N CYS A 386 -3.24 0.78 7.87
CA CYS A 386 -3.58 2.18 8.10
C CYS A 386 -4.37 2.86 6.95
N PHE A 387 -4.69 2.13 5.86
CA PHE A 387 -5.73 2.54 4.89
C PHE A 387 -7.14 2.48 5.50
N LEU A 388 -7.36 1.63 6.53
CA LEU A 388 -8.69 1.32 7.06
C LEU A 388 -9.43 2.53 7.66
N PRO A 389 -8.80 3.47 8.40
CA PRO A 389 -9.48 4.69 8.83
C PRO A 389 -10.12 5.46 7.68
N GLY A 390 -9.41 5.62 6.56
CA GLY A 390 -9.92 6.27 5.35
C GLY A 390 -11.11 5.54 4.74
N SER A 391 -11.05 4.21 4.67
CA SER A 391 -12.15 3.37 4.18
C SER A 391 -13.39 3.44 5.09
N LEU A 392 -13.20 3.48 6.42
CA LEU A 392 -14.29 3.58 7.39
C LEU A 392 -15.00 4.92 7.32
N ILE A 393 -14.25 6.04 7.29
CA ILE A 393 -14.87 7.37 7.21
C ILE A 393 -15.56 7.60 5.87
N LEU A 394 -15.01 7.07 4.77
CA LEU A 394 -15.65 7.04 3.46
C LEU A 394 -16.97 6.26 3.51
N GLY A 395 -16.98 5.11 4.16
CA GLY A 395 -18.19 4.32 4.39
C GLY A 395 -19.26 5.12 5.16
N VAL A 396 -18.88 5.80 6.24
CA VAL A 396 -19.79 6.64 7.04
C VAL A 396 -20.39 7.76 6.19
N HIS A 397 -19.61 8.41 5.33
CA HIS A 397 -20.09 9.43 4.40
C HIS A 397 -21.20 8.89 3.48
N TYR A 398 -21.09 7.64 3.07
CA TYR A 398 -22.07 6.97 2.22
C TYR A 398 -23.14 6.17 3.00
N GLY A 399 -23.32 6.41 4.30
CA GLY A 399 -24.42 5.89 5.10
C GLY A 399 -24.14 4.58 5.85
N MET A 400 -22.88 4.15 5.93
CA MET A 400 -22.51 3.02 6.81
C MET A 400 -22.70 3.38 8.29
N PRO A 401 -22.71 2.40 9.22
CA PRO A 401 -22.98 2.63 10.64
C PRO A 401 -22.14 3.74 11.25
N LYS A 402 -22.78 4.68 11.95
CA LYS A 402 -22.13 5.88 12.55
C LYS A 402 -20.98 5.54 13.49
N HIS A 403 -21.01 4.39 14.18
CA HIS A 403 -19.94 3.97 15.10
C HIS A 403 -18.61 3.67 14.37
N HIS A 404 -18.63 3.41 13.04
CA HIS A 404 -17.42 3.28 12.23
C HIS A 404 -16.58 4.57 12.26
N LYS A 405 -17.20 5.76 12.44
CA LYS A 405 -16.46 7.03 12.59
C LYS A 405 -15.53 6.98 13.79
N ARG A 406 -16.03 6.52 14.97
CA ARG A 406 -15.22 6.41 16.17
C ARG A 406 -14.06 5.44 15.99
N ILE A 407 -14.30 4.30 15.34
CA ILE A 407 -13.24 3.32 15.03
C ILE A 407 -12.20 3.94 14.10
N ALA A 408 -12.63 4.68 13.07
CA ALA A 408 -11.75 5.38 12.17
C ALA A 408 -10.86 6.41 12.90
N GLU A 409 -11.43 7.22 13.78
CA GLU A 409 -10.70 8.23 14.56
C GLU A 409 -9.68 7.59 15.52
N GLU A 410 -10.09 6.57 16.27
CA GLU A 410 -9.20 5.85 17.19
C GLU A 410 -8.05 5.14 16.47
N LEU A 411 -8.35 4.45 15.37
CA LEU A 411 -7.33 3.76 14.56
C LEU A 411 -6.41 4.75 13.85
N MET A 412 -6.95 5.87 13.32
CA MET A 412 -6.15 6.94 12.72
C MET A 412 -5.14 7.51 13.71
N TYR A 413 -5.58 7.72 14.96
CA TYR A 413 -4.68 8.14 16.03
C TYR A 413 -3.57 7.12 16.26
N THR A 414 -3.90 5.83 16.36
CA THR A 414 -2.90 4.76 16.52
C THR A 414 -1.91 4.73 15.37
N CYS A 415 -2.39 4.78 14.12
CA CYS A 415 -1.53 4.84 12.93
C CYS A 415 -0.60 6.06 12.96
N THR A 416 -1.11 7.22 13.34
CA THR A 416 -0.28 8.42 13.50
C THR A 416 0.81 8.23 14.57
N GLN A 417 0.48 7.56 15.69
CA GLN A 417 1.46 7.30 16.75
C GLN A 417 2.60 6.39 16.28
N THR A 418 2.36 5.44 15.36
CA THR A 418 3.43 4.60 14.81
C THR A 418 4.48 5.41 14.02
N TRP A 419 4.09 6.55 13.46
CA TRP A 419 5.00 7.51 12.81
C TRP A 419 5.66 8.43 13.83
N LEU A 420 4.86 9.20 14.56
CA LEU A 420 5.32 10.34 15.35
C LEU A 420 6.10 9.95 16.62
N ARG A 421 5.95 8.72 17.11
CA ARG A 421 6.79 8.20 18.21
C ARG A 421 8.12 7.62 17.75
N GLN A 422 8.42 7.58 16.44
CA GLN A 422 9.74 7.20 15.95
C GLN A 422 10.66 8.43 15.90
N PRO A 423 11.97 8.28 16.20
CA PRO A 423 12.94 9.37 16.11
C PRO A 423 13.04 10.03 14.72
N THR A 424 12.56 9.34 13.68
CA THR A 424 12.56 9.82 12.30
C THR A 424 11.23 10.44 11.86
N ASN A 425 10.17 10.36 12.66
CA ASN A 425 8.78 10.62 12.25
C ASN A 425 8.34 9.81 11.02
N LEU A 426 8.86 8.58 10.88
CA LEU A 426 8.51 7.64 9.80
C LEU A 426 8.03 6.33 10.41
N ALA A 427 6.95 5.74 9.87
CA ALA A 427 6.44 4.48 10.37
C ALA A 427 7.35 3.29 10.03
N PRO A 428 7.47 2.30 10.93
CA PRO A 428 8.01 1.00 10.58
C PRO A 428 7.03 0.21 9.71
N GLU A 429 7.51 -0.77 8.96
CA GLU A 429 6.66 -1.67 8.17
C GLU A 429 5.72 -2.50 9.05
N ILE A 430 6.18 -2.93 10.24
CA ILE A 430 5.38 -3.71 11.19
C ILE A 430 5.58 -3.17 12.62
N THR A 431 4.46 -2.92 13.30
CA THR A 431 4.39 -2.54 14.71
C THR A 431 3.82 -3.69 15.55
N TYR A 432 4.41 -3.94 16.72
CA TYR A 432 3.99 -4.95 17.70
C TYR A 432 3.41 -4.28 18.93
N TYR A 433 2.21 -4.68 19.34
CA TYR A 433 1.43 -4.00 20.37
C TYR A 433 1.44 -4.74 21.69
N ASN A 434 1.56 -4.00 22.80
CA ASN A 434 1.53 -4.53 24.16
C ASN A 434 0.09 -4.49 24.68
N THR A 435 -0.49 -5.67 24.93
CA THR A 435 -1.86 -5.83 25.48
C THR A 435 -1.84 -6.17 26.97
N GLN A 436 -0.67 -6.14 27.59
CA GLN A 436 -0.44 -6.34 29.02
C GLN A 436 0.56 -5.29 29.48
N PRO A 437 0.54 -4.89 30.77
CA PRO A 437 1.52 -3.96 31.29
C PRO A 437 2.94 -4.42 31.00
N SER A 438 3.72 -3.60 30.33
CA SER A 438 5.13 -3.86 30.03
C SER A 438 6.04 -3.15 31.02
N SER A 439 7.25 -3.69 31.24
CA SER A 439 8.26 -3.04 32.10
C SER A 439 8.72 -1.68 31.55
N MET A 440 8.52 -1.42 30.25
CA MET A 440 8.88 -0.16 29.60
C MET A 440 7.72 0.83 29.56
N ASN A 441 6.52 0.44 29.99
CA ASN A 441 5.30 1.27 29.96
C ASN A 441 5.00 1.87 28.57
N GLU A 442 5.22 1.08 27.51
CA GLU A 442 5.01 1.46 26.12
C GLU A 442 3.84 0.69 25.50
N ASP A 443 3.03 1.36 24.67
CA ASP A 443 1.91 0.75 23.93
C ASP A 443 2.36 -0.25 22.89
N PHE A 444 3.51 0.03 22.23
CA PHE A 444 4.02 -0.77 21.13
C PHE A 444 5.55 -0.68 21.02
N PHE A 445 6.09 -1.63 20.30
CA PHE A 445 7.53 -1.67 19.98
C PHE A 445 7.76 -2.11 18.53
N VAL A 446 8.97 -1.85 18.05
CA VAL A 446 9.39 -2.18 16.67
C VAL A 446 10.57 -3.14 16.72
N LYS A 447 10.45 -4.29 16.06
CA LYS A 447 11.56 -5.23 15.89
C LYS A 447 12.53 -4.71 14.83
N SER A 448 13.82 -5.00 14.99
CA SER A 448 14.86 -4.46 14.11
C SER A 448 14.69 -4.88 12.64
N ASN A 449 14.15 -6.07 12.36
CA ASN A 449 13.90 -6.54 11.00
C ASN A 449 12.71 -5.86 10.33
N ASP A 450 11.81 -5.26 11.11
CA ASP A 450 10.57 -4.65 10.67
C ASP A 450 10.63 -3.11 10.74
N ALA A 451 11.78 -2.57 11.15
CA ALA A 451 12.02 -1.15 11.37
C ALA A 451 12.26 -0.33 10.09
N HIS A 452 12.03 -0.91 8.92
CA HIS A 452 12.19 -0.21 7.65
C HIS A 452 10.94 0.59 7.27
N TYR A 453 11.14 1.68 6.54
CA TYR A 453 10.09 2.47 5.91
C TYR A 453 10.29 2.48 4.39
N LEU A 454 9.26 2.13 3.66
CA LEU A 454 9.29 1.93 2.21
C LEU A 454 8.62 3.06 1.41
N LEU A 455 8.54 4.27 1.94
CA LEU A 455 7.86 5.42 1.34
C LEU A 455 6.33 5.23 1.18
N ARG A 456 5.71 4.45 2.06
CA ARG A 456 4.30 4.02 2.00
C ARG A 456 3.30 5.15 2.18
N PRO A 457 2.11 5.05 1.50
CA PRO A 457 1.07 6.07 1.48
C PRO A 457 -0.07 5.85 2.48
N GLU A 458 -0.33 4.65 3.00
CA GLU A 458 -1.61 4.23 3.55
C GLU A 458 -2.09 5.09 4.74
N THR A 459 -1.18 5.48 5.63
CA THR A 459 -1.51 6.41 6.71
C THR A 459 -1.86 7.80 6.16
N ILE A 460 -1.13 8.28 5.16
CA ILE A 460 -1.33 9.59 4.54
C ILE A 460 -2.63 9.61 3.71
N GLU A 461 -2.94 8.54 3.01
CA GLU A 461 -4.23 8.31 2.35
C GLU A 461 -5.38 8.50 3.34
N SER A 462 -5.31 7.79 4.48
CA SER A 462 -6.33 7.91 5.52
C SER A 462 -6.42 9.31 6.11
N LEU A 463 -5.29 10.02 6.32
CA LEU A 463 -5.31 11.41 6.77
C LEU A 463 -6.05 12.32 5.78
N TRP A 464 -5.87 12.09 4.46
CA TRP A 464 -6.61 12.85 3.46
C TRP A 464 -8.11 12.58 3.54
N TYR A 465 -8.57 11.32 3.57
CA TYR A 465 -10.00 11.00 3.71
C TYR A 465 -10.58 11.59 4.99
N MET A 466 -9.86 11.47 6.12
CA MET A 466 -10.31 12.02 7.40
C MET A 466 -10.43 13.56 7.35
N TYR A 467 -9.45 14.26 6.75
CA TYR A 467 -9.54 15.71 6.57
C TYR A 467 -10.65 16.10 5.60
N HIS A 468 -10.70 15.46 4.45
CA HIS A 468 -11.67 15.74 3.37
C HIS A 468 -13.12 15.66 3.88
N LEU A 469 -13.43 14.67 4.71
CA LEU A 469 -14.79 14.40 5.17
C LEU A 469 -15.15 15.01 6.53
N THR A 470 -14.17 15.49 7.29
CA THR A 470 -14.42 16.10 8.62
C THR A 470 -14.04 17.56 8.73
N GLY A 471 -13.16 18.05 7.84
CA GLY A 471 -12.58 19.40 7.92
C GLY A 471 -11.60 19.60 9.09
N ASN A 472 -11.25 18.56 9.84
CA ASN A 472 -10.38 18.66 11.01
C ASN A 472 -8.91 18.83 10.60
N LYS A 473 -8.37 20.02 10.81
CA LYS A 473 -7.00 20.41 10.42
C LYS A 473 -5.89 19.64 11.16
N THR A 474 -6.21 18.96 12.26
CA THR A 474 -5.25 18.09 12.96
C THR A 474 -4.65 17.05 12.00
N TYR A 475 -5.45 16.52 11.08
CA TYR A 475 -4.97 15.56 10.07
C TYR A 475 -3.96 16.17 9.11
N GLN A 476 -4.14 17.43 8.72
CA GLN A 476 -3.14 18.16 7.92
C GLN A 476 -1.85 18.39 8.71
N ASP A 477 -1.93 18.68 10.00
CA ASP A 477 -0.75 18.93 10.83
C ASP A 477 0.04 17.64 11.09
N TRP A 478 -0.62 16.51 11.27
CA TRP A 478 0.04 15.21 11.33
C TRP A 478 0.73 14.84 10.00
N GLY A 479 0.02 15.00 8.89
CA GLY A 479 0.60 14.77 7.56
C GLY A 479 1.79 15.66 7.27
N TRP A 480 1.78 16.91 7.77
CA TRP A 480 2.92 17.81 7.64
C TRP A 480 4.15 17.34 8.41
N GLN A 481 3.98 16.84 9.63
CA GLN A 481 5.09 16.26 10.40
C GLN A 481 5.66 15.01 9.73
N MET A 482 4.80 14.15 9.16
CA MET A 482 5.22 12.99 8.38
C MET A 482 6.01 13.39 7.12
N PHE A 483 5.52 14.40 6.39
CA PHE A 483 6.22 14.95 5.23
C PHE A 483 7.61 15.51 5.60
N GLN A 484 7.71 16.21 6.71
CA GLN A 484 9.01 16.69 7.22
C GLN A 484 9.96 15.53 7.56
N GLY A 485 9.44 14.42 8.10
CA GLY A 485 10.21 13.19 8.30
C GLY A 485 10.74 12.61 6.99
N ILE A 486 9.91 12.56 5.95
CA ILE A 486 10.31 12.11 4.61
C ILE A 486 11.39 13.03 4.02
N GLU A 487 11.19 14.35 4.07
CA GLU A 487 12.18 15.32 3.59
C GLU A 487 13.53 15.22 4.30
N THR A 488 13.50 14.95 5.61
CA THR A 488 14.71 14.91 6.43
C THR A 488 15.49 13.60 6.25
N HIS A 489 14.79 12.46 6.15
CA HIS A 489 15.43 11.14 6.29
C HIS A 489 15.44 10.30 5.02
N CYS A 490 14.57 10.60 4.04
CA CYS A 490 14.48 9.84 2.79
C CYS A 490 15.03 10.59 1.58
N LYS A 491 15.14 11.92 1.63
CA LYS A 491 15.64 12.73 0.52
C LYS A 491 17.14 12.51 0.31
N VAL A 492 17.52 12.29 -0.94
CA VAL A 492 18.93 12.17 -1.38
C VAL A 492 19.15 13.08 -2.59
N GLU A 493 20.38 13.14 -3.11
CA GLU A 493 20.74 14.04 -4.21
C GLU A 493 19.83 13.89 -5.46
N TRP A 494 19.38 12.66 -5.76
CA TRP A 494 18.64 12.33 -6.98
C TRP A 494 17.29 11.66 -6.69
N GLY A 495 16.54 12.18 -5.76
CA GLY A 495 15.20 11.71 -5.41
C GLY A 495 15.07 11.32 -3.95
N TYR A 496 14.31 10.25 -3.68
CA TYR A 496 14.04 9.75 -2.33
C TYR A 496 14.36 8.27 -2.25
N THR A 497 14.79 7.82 -1.07
CA THR A 497 15.10 6.41 -0.85
C THR A 497 14.34 5.86 0.34
N SER A 498 13.87 4.62 0.22
CA SER A 498 13.45 3.83 1.37
C SER A 498 14.57 3.70 2.38
N ILE A 499 14.24 3.60 3.67
CA ILE A 499 15.21 3.44 4.75
C ILE A 499 15.03 2.11 5.50
N GLY A 500 16.10 1.60 6.06
CA GLY A 500 16.11 0.32 6.79
C GLY A 500 15.88 0.45 8.28
N ASN A 501 15.85 1.67 8.84
CA ASN A 501 15.74 1.84 10.28
C ASN A 501 15.12 3.19 10.67
N VAL A 502 13.85 3.16 11.08
CA VAL A 502 13.13 4.34 11.60
C VAL A 502 13.46 4.66 13.06
N LYS A 503 14.09 3.74 13.79
CA LYS A 503 14.40 3.84 15.23
C LYS A 503 15.61 4.72 15.52
N SER A 504 16.26 5.28 14.51
CA SER A 504 17.44 6.12 14.66
C SER A 504 17.45 7.21 13.59
N SER A 505 17.45 8.46 14.01
CA SER A 505 17.60 9.62 13.12
C SER A 505 19.03 9.78 12.56
N VAL A 506 20.03 9.15 13.20
CA VAL A 506 21.44 9.23 12.80
C VAL A 506 21.82 8.07 11.87
N SER A 507 21.24 6.87 12.05
CA SER A 507 21.57 5.67 11.28
C SER A 507 20.31 5.05 10.65
N THR A 508 19.79 5.71 9.62
CA THR A 508 18.56 5.35 8.90
C THR A 508 18.72 4.16 7.95
N LYS A 509 19.96 3.83 7.55
CA LYS A 509 20.28 2.72 6.62
C LYS A 509 19.52 2.85 5.28
N PRO A 510 19.84 3.82 4.42
CA PRO A 510 19.20 3.99 3.12
C PRO A 510 19.28 2.71 2.28
N LYS A 511 18.19 2.37 1.56
CA LYS A 511 18.05 1.11 0.80
C LYS A 511 18.33 1.22 -0.69
N ASP A 512 18.57 2.43 -1.19
CA ASP A 512 18.79 2.71 -2.62
C ASP A 512 17.63 2.25 -3.51
N LYS A 513 16.39 2.56 -3.09
CA LYS A 513 15.19 2.30 -3.86
C LYS A 513 14.14 3.37 -3.62
N MET A 514 13.60 3.93 -4.71
CA MET A 514 12.43 4.77 -4.74
C MET A 514 11.28 3.97 -5.34
N GLU A 515 10.28 3.67 -4.53
CA GLU A 515 9.10 2.92 -4.94
C GLU A 515 8.21 3.79 -5.85
N SER A 516 7.52 3.20 -6.85
CA SER A 516 6.67 3.93 -7.79
C SER A 516 5.51 4.64 -7.11
N PHE A 517 4.89 3.99 -6.10
CA PHE A 517 3.79 4.55 -5.33
C PHE A 517 4.19 5.79 -4.49
N PHE A 518 5.49 6.08 -4.32
CA PHE A 518 5.89 7.33 -3.69
C PHE A 518 5.43 8.56 -4.51
N LEU A 519 5.60 8.49 -5.83
CA LEU A 519 5.11 9.52 -6.75
C LEU A 519 3.61 9.34 -7.05
N GLY A 520 3.19 8.10 -7.21
CA GLY A 520 1.81 7.75 -7.55
C GLY A 520 0.80 8.01 -6.43
N GLU A 521 1.21 7.81 -5.18
CA GLU A 521 0.30 7.85 -4.03
C GLU A 521 0.77 8.81 -2.93
N THR A 522 1.92 8.56 -2.33
CA THR A 522 2.38 9.29 -1.13
C THR A 522 2.40 10.80 -1.34
N LEU A 523 3.05 11.26 -2.42
CA LEU A 523 3.08 12.68 -2.77
C LEU A 523 1.72 13.19 -3.25
N LYS A 524 0.92 12.38 -3.95
CA LYS A 524 -0.44 12.72 -4.36
C LYS A 524 -1.33 12.99 -3.16
N TYR A 525 -1.40 12.04 -2.22
CA TYR A 525 -2.25 12.19 -1.03
C TYR A 525 -1.78 13.33 -0.11
N LEU A 526 -0.47 13.58 0.02
CA LEU A 526 0.04 14.78 0.70
C LEU A 526 -0.42 16.07 0.02
N TYR A 527 -0.36 16.14 -1.31
CA TYR A 527 -0.83 17.30 -2.06
C TYR A 527 -2.34 17.52 -1.87
N LEU A 528 -3.15 16.47 -1.99
CA LEU A 528 -4.60 16.50 -1.79
C LEU A 528 -4.96 16.85 -0.35
N LEU A 529 -4.24 16.31 0.64
CA LEU A 529 -4.42 16.62 2.06
C LEU A 529 -4.22 18.12 2.34
N PHE A 530 -3.25 18.75 1.69
CA PHE A 530 -2.93 20.16 1.92
C PHE A 530 -3.71 21.12 1.01
N MET A 531 -4.57 20.63 0.09
CA MET A 531 -5.43 21.49 -0.71
C MET A 531 -6.43 22.25 0.16
N ASP A 532 -6.61 23.54 -0.12
CA ASP A 532 -7.60 24.37 0.56
C ASP A 532 -9.02 24.06 0.07
N ASP A 533 -9.20 23.83 -1.24
CA ASP A 533 -10.48 23.46 -1.84
C ASP A 533 -10.55 21.94 -2.08
N GLN A 534 -11.21 21.25 -1.17
CA GLN A 534 -11.40 19.80 -1.23
C GLN A 534 -12.48 19.36 -2.24
N SER A 535 -13.26 20.27 -2.82
CA SER A 535 -14.33 19.95 -3.77
C SER A 535 -13.83 19.57 -5.16
N ILE A 536 -12.57 19.91 -5.50
CA ILE A 536 -11.95 19.67 -6.81
C ILE A 536 -11.85 18.17 -7.10
N TYR A 537 -11.36 17.39 -6.13
CA TYR A 537 -11.29 15.93 -6.19
C TYR A 537 -12.25 15.30 -5.17
N SER A 538 -13.53 15.72 -5.23
CA SER A 538 -14.57 15.24 -4.31
C SER A 538 -14.77 13.74 -4.41
N VAL A 539 -14.85 13.08 -3.26
CA VAL A 539 -15.19 11.65 -3.15
C VAL A 539 -16.61 11.34 -3.64
N ASP A 540 -17.47 12.34 -3.85
CA ASP A 540 -18.80 12.18 -4.46
C ASP A 540 -18.75 12.05 -5.99
N LYS A 541 -17.61 12.34 -6.60
CA LYS A 541 -17.37 12.24 -8.05
C LYS A 541 -16.34 11.18 -8.41
N TRP A 542 -15.37 10.99 -7.54
CA TRP A 542 -14.21 10.13 -7.77
C TRP A 542 -14.07 9.07 -6.71
N VAL A 543 -13.82 7.85 -7.13
CA VAL A 543 -13.33 6.77 -6.28
C VAL A 543 -11.86 6.53 -6.62
N PHE A 544 -11.01 6.56 -5.62
CA PHE A 544 -9.58 6.28 -5.80
C PHE A 544 -9.37 4.78 -5.67
N ASN A 545 -8.68 4.18 -6.64
CA ASN A 545 -8.31 2.78 -6.56
C ASN A 545 -7.27 2.56 -5.44
N THR A 546 -6.81 1.33 -5.24
CA THR A 546 -5.85 1.02 -4.17
C THR A 546 -4.43 1.50 -4.44
N GLU A 547 -4.15 2.08 -5.62
CA GLU A 547 -2.89 2.76 -5.99
C GLU A 547 -3.09 4.28 -6.12
N GLY A 548 -4.19 4.81 -5.55
CA GLY A 548 -4.48 6.24 -5.53
C GLY A 548 -4.87 6.85 -6.87
N HIS A 549 -5.28 6.07 -7.86
CA HIS A 549 -5.74 6.57 -9.16
C HIS A 549 -7.24 6.89 -9.13
N PRO A 550 -7.66 8.15 -9.36
CA PRO A 550 -9.07 8.52 -9.39
C PRO A 550 -9.79 7.98 -10.62
N LEU A 551 -10.86 7.24 -10.38
CA LEU A 551 -11.81 6.75 -11.37
C LEU A 551 -13.20 7.35 -11.11
N PRO A 552 -14.04 7.60 -12.12
CA PRO A 552 -15.34 8.22 -11.92
C PRO A 552 -16.35 7.31 -11.21
N ILE A 553 -17.20 7.92 -10.39
CA ILE A 553 -18.39 7.27 -9.85
C ILE A 553 -19.49 7.33 -10.91
N TYR A 554 -20.20 6.22 -11.10
CA TYR A 554 -21.25 6.14 -12.10
C TYR A 554 -22.55 6.77 -11.59
N THR A 555 -23.09 7.69 -12.36
CA THR A 555 -24.44 8.23 -12.15
C THR A 555 -25.42 7.48 -13.07
N HIS A 556 -26.46 6.91 -12.48
CA HIS A 556 -27.55 6.24 -13.22
C HIS A 556 -28.65 7.21 -13.59
#